data_b7cef96af61c90c5a61081d39221e8ae
#
_entry.id   b7cef96af61c90c5a61081d39221e8ae
#
_cell.length_a   1.000
_cell.length_b   1.000
_cell.length_c   1.000
_cell.angle_alpha   90.00
_cell.angle_beta   90.00
_cell.angle_gamma   90.00
#
_symmetry.space_group_name_H-M   'P 1'
#
loop_
_entity.id
_entity.type
_entity.pdbx_description
1 polymer ?
#
loop_
_entity_poly.entity_id
_entity_poly.type
_entity_poly.pdbx_seq_one_letter_code
_entity_poly.pdbx_strand_id
1 'polypeptide(L)'
;MGKFAQGKYTLKNPEKYSGGKTPTYRSSWEWAFMQFCDNHPSVIQWASEAIKIPYKNPLTGKATVYVPDFLVVYQDRKGSKHAELIEVKPKKETTMENAGRSQVSRARVVVNSAKWEAATRWCKQNSIRFRVVTEDDIFHGSKKR
;
A
#
# COMPACT_ATOMS: atom_id res chain seq x y z
N MET A 1 14.70 1.11 -10.81
CA MET A 1 14.05 -0.09 -10.39
C MET A 1 12.60 -0.23 -10.88
N GLY A 2 11.71 0.66 -10.55
CA GLY A 2 10.30 0.48 -10.91
C GLY A 2 9.89 0.86 -12.31
N LYS A 3 10.69 1.63 -13.01
CA LYS A 3 10.27 2.23 -14.28
C LYS A 3 9.99 1.23 -15.41
N PHE A 4 10.63 0.08 -15.38
CA PHE A 4 10.41 -0.96 -16.40
C PHE A 4 9.42 -2.03 -15.93
N ALA A 5 9.02 -1.98 -14.68
CA ALA A 5 8.13 -2.99 -14.10
C ALA A 5 6.74 -2.40 -13.95
N GLN A 6 6.13 -2.05 -15.08
CA GLN A 6 4.75 -1.59 -15.11
C GLN A 6 3.94 -2.50 -16.00
N GLY A 7 2.73 -2.80 -15.60
CA GLY A 7 1.85 -3.64 -16.40
C GLY A 7 0.63 -4.10 -15.63
N LYS A 8 -0.12 -4.98 -16.27
CA LYS A 8 -1.29 -5.58 -15.65
C LYS A 8 -0.91 -6.91 -15.04
N TYR A 9 -1.33 -7.12 -13.80
CA TYR A 9 -1.03 -8.35 -13.08
C TYR A 9 -2.01 -9.46 -13.52
N THR A 10 -1.46 -10.63 -13.85
CA THR A 10 -2.30 -11.78 -14.20
C THR A 10 -2.67 -12.53 -12.93
N LEU A 11 -3.95 -12.52 -12.58
CA LEU A 11 -4.44 -13.18 -11.38
C LEU A 11 -4.36 -14.70 -11.52
N LYS A 12 -3.73 -15.37 -10.56
CA LYS A 12 -3.69 -16.83 -10.49
C LYS A 12 -4.88 -17.36 -9.70
N ASN A 13 -5.35 -16.58 -8.73
CA ASN A 13 -6.49 -16.94 -7.91
C ASN A 13 -7.53 -15.80 -7.98
N PRO A 14 -8.22 -15.66 -9.13
CA PRO A 14 -9.12 -14.54 -9.33
C PRO A 14 -10.27 -14.47 -8.33
N GLU A 15 -10.61 -15.58 -7.70
CA GLU A 15 -11.67 -15.61 -6.68
C GLU A 15 -11.29 -14.79 -5.43
N LYS A 16 -10.01 -14.52 -5.21
CA LYS A 16 -9.52 -13.71 -4.09
C LYS A 16 -9.55 -12.22 -4.38
N TYR A 17 -9.58 -11.84 -5.65
CA TYR A 17 -9.49 -10.44 -6.04
C TYR A 17 -10.88 -9.81 -6.06
N SER A 18 -11.07 -8.77 -5.23
CA SER A 18 -12.37 -8.09 -5.11
C SER A 18 -12.44 -6.77 -5.85
N GLY A 19 -11.39 -6.38 -6.57
CA GLY A 19 -11.38 -5.15 -7.35
C GLY A 19 -12.19 -5.28 -8.64
N GLY A 20 -12.64 -4.15 -9.19
CA GLY A 20 -13.47 -4.14 -10.39
C GLY A 20 -12.71 -4.29 -11.70
N LYS A 21 -11.42 -3.93 -11.70
CA LYS A 21 -10.58 -4.00 -12.90
C LYS A 21 -9.34 -4.82 -12.61
N THR A 22 -8.74 -5.37 -13.67
CA THR A 22 -7.44 -6.04 -13.55
C THR A 22 -6.44 -5.11 -12.85
N PRO A 23 -5.77 -5.59 -11.80
CA PRO A 23 -4.83 -4.72 -11.07
C PRO A 23 -3.62 -4.35 -11.92
N THR A 24 -3.20 -3.11 -11.81
CA THR A 24 -2.04 -2.59 -12.51
C THR A 24 -0.94 -2.30 -11.50
N TYR A 25 0.23 -2.88 -11.72
CA TYR A 25 1.40 -2.55 -10.90
C TYR A 25 2.22 -1.46 -11.60
N ARG A 26 2.75 -0.54 -10.79
CA ARG A 26 3.55 0.58 -11.29
C ARG A 26 5.00 0.48 -10.83
N SER A 27 5.34 -0.60 -10.14
CA SER A 27 6.71 -0.88 -9.71
C SER A 27 6.87 -2.38 -9.49
N SER A 28 8.11 -2.85 -9.48
CA SER A 28 8.41 -4.24 -9.18
C SER A 28 8.01 -4.61 -7.74
N TRP A 29 8.03 -3.63 -6.83
CA TRP A 29 7.62 -3.86 -5.44
C TRP A 29 6.12 -4.09 -5.33
N GLU A 30 5.34 -3.31 -6.09
CA GLU A 30 3.89 -3.53 -6.15
C GLU A 30 3.57 -4.90 -6.74
N TRP A 31 4.28 -5.28 -7.80
CA TRP A 31 4.11 -6.60 -8.40
C TRP A 31 4.40 -7.72 -7.39
N ALA A 32 5.50 -7.58 -6.64
CA ALA A 32 5.86 -8.56 -5.62
C ALA A 32 4.78 -8.66 -4.53
N PHE A 33 4.23 -7.52 -4.14
CA PHE A 33 3.16 -7.50 -3.13
C PHE A 33 1.88 -8.14 -3.67
N MET A 34 1.55 -7.90 -4.94
CA MET A 34 0.40 -8.54 -5.58
C MET A 34 0.56 -10.05 -5.63
N GLN A 35 1.77 -10.54 -5.94
CA GLN A 35 2.06 -11.97 -5.90
C GLN A 35 1.83 -12.54 -4.50
N PHE A 36 2.28 -11.83 -3.49
CA PHE A 36 2.05 -12.24 -2.11
C PHE A 36 0.56 -12.36 -1.82
N CYS A 37 -0.22 -11.33 -2.15
CA CYS A 37 -1.66 -11.35 -1.89
C CYS A 37 -2.37 -12.46 -2.64
N ASP A 38 -1.98 -12.68 -3.89
CA ASP A 38 -2.62 -13.66 -4.76
C ASP A 38 -2.34 -15.09 -4.30
N ASN A 39 -1.14 -15.35 -3.81
CA ASN A 39 -0.68 -16.72 -3.54
C ASN A 39 -0.68 -17.12 -2.06
N HIS A 40 -0.67 -16.16 -1.14
CA HIS A 40 -0.55 -16.51 0.28
C HIS A 40 -1.87 -17.04 0.83
N PRO A 41 -1.86 -18.23 1.45
CA PRO A 41 -3.12 -18.86 1.91
C PRO A 41 -3.86 -18.07 2.99
N SER A 42 -3.16 -17.24 3.77
CA SER A 42 -3.81 -16.41 4.80
C SER A 42 -4.59 -15.24 4.21
N VAL A 43 -4.28 -14.81 2.99
CA VAL A 43 -5.00 -13.73 2.34
C VAL A 43 -6.30 -14.27 1.75
N ILE A 44 -7.44 -13.73 2.23
CA ILE A 44 -8.76 -14.15 1.79
C ILE A 44 -9.22 -13.35 0.58
N GLN A 45 -9.00 -12.03 0.64
CA GLN A 45 -9.39 -11.11 -0.41
C GLN A 45 -8.39 -9.96 -0.49
N TRP A 46 -8.27 -9.37 -1.67
CA TRP A 46 -7.47 -8.17 -1.83
C TRP A 46 -7.96 -7.38 -3.04
N ALA A 47 -7.65 -6.08 -3.04
CA ALA A 47 -8.01 -5.19 -4.15
C ALA A 47 -6.93 -4.13 -4.30
N SER A 48 -6.72 -3.71 -5.54
CA SER A 48 -5.77 -2.65 -5.89
C SER A 48 -6.54 -1.35 -6.06
N GLU A 49 -6.06 -0.27 -5.44
CA GLU A 49 -6.57 1.09 -5.63
C GLU A 49 -8.09 1.19 -5.44
N ALA A 50 -8.62 0.54 -4.40
CA ALA A 50 -10.05 0.41 -4.18
C ALA A 50 -10.67 1.53 -3.34
N ILE A 51 -9.86 2.25 -2.56
CA ILE A 51 -10.34 3.23 -1.58
C ILE A 51 -9.83 4.62 -1.94
N LYS A 52 -10.71 5.62 -1.86
CA LYS A 52 -10.36 7.02 -2.09
C LYS A 52 -10.53 7.79 -0.79
N ILE A 53 -9.47 8.45 -0.34
CA ILE A 53 -9.45 9.17 0.93
C ILE A 53 -9.17 10.65 0.67
N PRO A 54 -10.09 11.56 1.01
CA PRO A 54 -9.85 12.99 0.87
C PRO A 54 -8.74 13.45 1.83
N TYR A 55 -7.87 14.31 1.33
CA TYR A 55 -6.87 14.95 2.18
C TYR A 55 -6.51 16.31 1.58
N LYS A 56 -5.78 17.12 2.35
CA LYS A 56 -5.29 18.42 1.89
C LYS A 56 -3.79 18.34 1.65
N ASN A 57 -3.36 18.65 0.43
CA ASN A 57 -1.95 18.63 0.08
C ASN A 57 -1.24 19.81 0.79
N PRO A 58 -0.28 19.54 1.69
CA PRO A 58 0.35 20.61 2.46
C PRO A 58 1.26 21.52 1.62
N LEU A 59 1.70 21.09 0.45
CA LEU A 59 2.55 21.89 -0.42
C LEU A 59 1.74 22.87 -1.27
N THR A 60 0.51 22.52 -1.65
CA THR A 60 -0.34 23.34 -2.50
C THR A 60 -1.51 23.98 -1.75
N GLY A 61 -1.85 23.46 -0.58
CA GLY A 61 -3.03 23.88 0.17
C GLY A 61 -4.35 23.42 -0.42
N LYS A 62 -4.32 22.61 -1.47
CA LYS A 62 -5.55 22.19 -2.17
C LYS A 62 -6.07 20.86 -1.63
N ALA A 63 -7.40 20.75 -1.60
CA ALA A 63 -8.07 19.50 -1.30
C ALA A 63 -7.91 18.56 -2.49
N THR A 64 -7.60 17.30 -2.22
CA THR A 64 -7.41 16.29 -3.24
C THR A 64 -7.73 14.90 -2.67
N VAL A 65 -7.46 13.86 -3.42
CA VAL A 65 -7.78 12.48 -3.03
C VAL A 65 -6.52 11.62 -3.03
N TYR A 66 -6.38 10.81 -2.00
CA TYR A 66 -5.33 9.81 -1.87
C TYR A 66 -5.93 8.44 -2.11
N VAL A 67 -5.31 7.67 -2.99
CA VAL A 67 -5.72 6.29 -3.29
C VAL A 67 -4.60 5.36 -2.86
N PRO A 68 -4.71 4.73 -1.68
CA PRO A 68 -3.72 3.76 -1.23
C PRO A 68 -3.63 2.56 -2.18
N ASP A 69 -2.46 1.91 -2.20
CA ASP A 69 -2.18 0.87 -3.20
C ASP A 69 -3.08 -0.36 -3.06
N PHE A 70 -3.29 -0.86 -1.85
CA PHE A 70 -3.99 -2.13 -1.67
C PHE A 70 -4.90 -2.14 -0.44
N LEU A 71 -5.99 -2.89 -0.57
CA LEU A 71 -6.82 -3.31 0.56
C LEU A 71 -6.68 -4.82 0.66
N VAL A 72 -6.32 -5.33 1.84
CA VAL A 72 -6.07 -6.76 2.04
C VAL A 72 -6.89 -7.26 3.23
N VAL A 73 -7.61 -8.34 3.02
CA VAL A 73 -8.31 -9.05 4.10
C VAL A 73 -7.61 -10.38 4.29
N TYR A 74 -7.17 -10.64 5.50
CA TYR A 74 -6.46 -11.88 5.81
C TYR A 74 -6.99 -12.50 7.10
N GLN A 75 -6.68 -13.78 7.28
CA GLN A 75 -7.09 -14.55 8.45
C GLN A 75 -5.86 -14.96 9.24
N ASP A 76 -5.89 -14.72 10.56
CA ASP A 76 -4.78 -15.11 11.41
C ASP A 76 -4.88 -16.60 11.80
N ARG A 77 -3.91 -17.07 12.60
CA ARG A 77 -3.86 -18.48 13.02
C ARG A 77 -5.07 -18.92 13.83
N LYS A 78 -5.73 -17.98 14.48
CA LYS A 78 -6.92 -18.27 15.31
C LYS A 78 -8.20 -18.22 14.48
N GLY A 79 -8.11 -17.92 13.20
CA GLY A 79 -9.26 -17.83 12.34
C GLY A 79 -9.93 -16.46 12.33
N SER A 80 -9.38 -15.46 13.03
CA SER A 80 -9.92 -14.11 13.04
C SER A 80 -9.53 -13.37 11.77
N LYS A 81 -10.50 -12.65 11.22
CA LYS A 81 -10.27 -11.86 9.99
C LYS A 81 -9.82 -10.46 10.33
N HIS A 82 -8.88 -9.96 9.54
CA HIS A 82 -8.34 -8.61 9.66
C HIS A 82 -8.32 -7.95 8.30
N ALA A 83 -8.51 -6.63 8.28
CA ALA A 83 -8.39 -5.84 7.05
C ALA A 83 -7.33 -4.78 7.23
N GLU A 84 -6.48 -4.62 6.23
CA GLU A 84 -5.41 -3.62 6.22
C GLU A 84 -5.42 -2.85 4.92
N LEU A 85 -5.24 -1.54 5.04
CA LEU A 85 -5.04 -0.66 3.91
C LEU A 85 -3.53 -0.46 3.78
N ILE A 86 -2.98 -0.78 2.62
CA ILE A 86 -1.54 -0.90 2.42
C ILE A 86 -1.04 0.11 1.40
N GLU A 87 0.04 0.78 1.74
CA GLU A 87 0.78 1.64 0.82
C GLU A 87 2.19 1.10 0.68
N VAL A 88 2.65 0.90 -0.56
CA VAL A 88 4.02 0.45 -0.85
C VAL A 88 4.86 1.67 -1.19
N LYS A 89 5.90 1.94 -0.42
CA LYS A 89 6.76 3.12 -0.60
C LYS A 89 8.22 2.81 -0.32
N PRO A 90 9.15 3.45 -1.05
CA PRO A 90 10.56 3.37 -0.68
C PRO A 90 10.79 3.96 0.71
N LYS A 91 11.64 3.32 1.48
CA LYS A 91 11.96 3.75 2.84
C LYS A 91 12.40 5.22 2.91
N LYS A 92 13.13 5.68 1.89
CA LYS A 92 13.59 7.08 1.82
C LYS A 92 12.46 8.11 1.76
N GLU A 93 11.24 7.68 1.44
CA GLU A 93 10.07 8.57 1.35
C GLU A 93 9.16 8.45 2.56
N THR A 94 9.58 7.73 3.62
CA THR A 94 8.74 7.50 4.79
C THR A 94 9.00 8.48 5.93
N THR A 95 10.25 8.92 6.13
CA THR A 95 10.59 9.88 7.17
C THR A 95 11.66 10.86 6.67
N MET A 96 11.74 12.02 7.30
CA MET A 96 12.77 13.01 6.95
C MET A 96 14.18 12.46 7.18
N GLU A 97 14.35 11.64 8.21
CA GLU A 97 15.62 10.99 8.48
C GLU A 97 16.04 10.10 7.31
N ASN A 98 15.13 9.28 6.82
CA ASN A 98 15.40 8.38 5.69
C ASN A 98 15.54 9.12 4.36
N ALA A 99 14.91 10.28 4.22
CA ALA A 99 15.03 11.10 3.01
C ALA A 99 16.43 11.72 2.87
N GLY A 100 17.12 11.94 4.00
CA GLY A 100 18.45 12.53 3.99
C GLY A 100 18.43 13.96 3.49
N ARG A 101 19.32 14.28 2.55
CA ARG A 101 19.46 15.64 2.01
C ARG A 101 18.70 15.88 0.72
N SER A 102 18.06 14.86 0.16
CA SER A 102 17.33 14.99 -1.09
C SER A 102 16.10 15.88 -0.92
N GLN A 103 16.06 17.01 -1.64
CA GLN A 103 14.92 17.92 -1.61
C GLN A 103 13.66 17.25 -2.13
N VAL A 104 13.79 16.44 -3.18
CA VAL A 104 12.67 15.71 -3.77
C VAL A 104 12.11 14.70 -2.78
N SER A 105 12.96 13.91 -2.14
CA SER A 105 12.53 12.92 -1.17
C SER A 105 11.90 13.59 0.06
N ARG A 106 12.45 14.70 0.53
CA ARG A 106 11.92 15.43 1.67
C ARG A 106 10.52 15.99 1.37
N ALA A 107 10.33 16.53 0.16
CA ALA A 107 9.01 17.03 -0.24
C ALA A 107 7.99 15.89 -0.29
N ARG A 108 8.39 14.72 -0.76
CA ARG A 108 7.52 13.55 -0.78
C ARG A 108 7.14 13.10 0.62
N VAL A 109 8.07 13.16 1.57
CA VAL A 109 7.78 12.84 2.97
C VAL A 109 6.69 13.77 3.53
N VAL A 110 6.77 15.06 3.23
CA VAL A 110 5.76 16.02 3.69
C VAL A 110 4.37 15.66 3.17
N VAL A 111 4.26 15.38 1.88
CA VAL A 111 2.99 14.99 1.26
C VAL A 111 2.51 13.64 1.80
N ASN A 112 3.39 12.66 1.88
CA ASN A 112 3.05 11.33 2.38
C ASN A 112 2.55 11.38 3.82
N SER A 113 3.14 12.22 4.65
CA SER A 113 2.71 12.37 6.05
C SER A 113 1.25 12.80 6.13
N ALA A 114 0.85 13.76 5.29
CA ALA A 114 -0.53 14.23 5.24
C ALA A 114 -1.48 13.14 4.74
N LYS A 115 -1.09 12.42 3.68
CA LYS A 115 -1.87 11.31 3.14
C LYS A 115 -2.08 10.22 4.20
N TRP A 116 -1.01 9.83 4.87
CA TRP A 116 -1.04 8.72 5.81
C TRP A 116 -1.77 9.07 7.10
N GLU A 117 -1.72 10.32 7.51
CA GLU A 117 -2.53 10.79 8.63
C GLU A 117 -4.02 10.68 8.30
N ALA A 118 -4.40 11.13 7.11
CA ALA A 118 -5.79 11.01 6.65
C ALA A 118 -6.21 9.55 6.53
N ALA A 119 -5.33 8.70 6.00
CA ALA A 119 -5.60 7.27 5.86
C ALA A 119 -5.76 6.60 7.22
N THR A 120 -4.91 6.96 8.18
CA THR A 120 -4.98 6.40 9.54
C THR A 120 -6.32 6.75 10.19
N ARG A 121 -6.77 7.99 10.06
CA ARG A 121 -8.08 8.41 10.59
C ARG A 121 -9.22 7.65 9.91
N TRP A 122 -9.16 7.55 8.58
CA TRP A 122 -10.19 6.83 7.82
C TRP A 122 -10.26 5.35 8.24
N CYS A 123 -9.11 4.71 8.35
CA CYS A 123 -9.03 3.31 8.74
C CYS A 123 -9.57 3.08 10.15
N LYS A 124 -9.25 4.00 11.07
CA LYS A 124 -9.74 3.91 12.45
C LYS A 124 -11.27 3.98 12.49
N GLN A 125 -11.87 4.83 11.66
CA GLN A 125 -13.32 4.97 11.59
C GLN A 125 -14.00 3.74 10.97
N ASN A 126 -13.26 2.96 10.19
CA ASN A 126 -13.78 1.80 9.47
C ASN A 126 -13.29 0.46 10.04
N SER A 127 -12.66 0.49 11.21
CA SER A 127 -12.14 -0.73 11.86
C SER A 127 -11.12 -1.48 11.00
N ILE A 128 -10.29 -0.71 10.29
CA ILE A 128 -9.24 -1.21 9.41
C ILE A 128 -7.92 -0.65 9.90
N ARG A 129 -6.82 -1.35 9.68
CA ARG A 129 -5.48 -0.87 10.01
C ARG A 129 -4.81 -0.32 8.76
N PHE A 130 -4.12 0.82 8.91
CA PHE A 130 -3.29 1.36 7.83
C PHE A 130 -1.83 0.96 8.06
N ARG A 131 -1.14 0.52 7.01
CA ARG A 131 0.26 0.11 7.09
C ARG A 131 1.03 0.52 5.85
N VAL A 132 2.24 1.04 6.05
CA VAL A 132 3.17 1.34 4.97
C VAL A 132 4.17 0.19 4.87
N VAL A 133 4.31 -0.34 3.67
CA VAL A 133 5.22 -1.46 3.37
C VAL A 133 6.39 -0.90 2.56
N THR A 134 7.60 -1.17 3.02
CA THR A 134 8.82 -0.71 2.36
C THR A 134 9.57 -1.90 1.78
N GLU A 135 10.72 -1.61 1.12
CA GLU A 135 11.58 -2.66 0.60
C GLU A 135 12.02 -3.66 1.68
N ASP A 136 12.13 -3.20 2.93
CA ASP A 136 12.51 -4.09 4.03
C ASP A 136 11.44 -5.17 4.23
N ASP A 137 10.18 -4.80 4.14
CA ASP A 137 9.08 -5.75 4.31
C ASP A 137 8.97 -6.71 3.14
N ILE A 138 9.15 -6.22 1.93
CA ILE A 138 8.98 -7.02 0.72
C ILE A 138 10.10 -8.04 0.58
N PHE A 139 11.34 -7.62 0.80
CA PHE A 139 12.50 -8.48 0.56
C PHE A 139 12.95 -9.29 1.77
N HIS A 140 12.52 -8.91 2.97
CA HIS A 140 12.95 -9.57 4.19
C HIS A 140 11.80 -10.16 5.02
N GLY A 141 10.58 -9.70 4.79
CA GLY A 141 9.43 -10.11 5.58
C GLY A 141 9.15 -11.60 5.54
N SER A 142 9.35 -12.23 4.39
CA SER A 142 9.08 -13.66 4.22
C SER A 142 9.96 -14.54 5.11
N LYS A 143 11.14 -14.05 5.48
CA LYS A 143 12.07 -14.79 6.33
C LYS A 143 11.63 -14.84 7.78
N LYS A 144 10.70 -13.99 8.17
CA LYS A 144 10.21 -13.88 9.55
C LYS A 144 8.95 -14.69 9.80
N ARG A 145 8.49 -15.38 8.79
CA ARG A 145 7.21 -16.11 8.87
C ARG A 145 7.36 -17.61 8.94
#